data_3d3b8171f84b3ef75e77e36646c7d681
#
_entry.id   3d3b8171f84b3ef75e77e36646c7d681
#
_cell.length_a   1.000
_cell.length_b   1.000
_cell.length_c   1.000
_cell.angle_alpha   90.00
_cell.angle_beta   90.00
_cell.angle_gamma   90.00
#
_symmetry.space_group_name_H-M   'P 1'
#
loop_
_entity.id
_entity.type
_entity.pdbx_description
1 polymer ?
#
loop_
_entity_poly.entity_id
_entity_poly.type
_entity_poly.pdbx_seq_one_letter_code
_entity_poly.pdbx_strand_id
1 'polypeptide(L)'
;MLKKFLILFVVQFFIINQSISMEKETTFNKKLFDKAQSEGKIVVVSSWIKYCSSCASQMNVLNKAKNEGKLFDIKFDNIEYYSFDVTNKEISNLFNVKFQTTLLIFKNNKEIYRSLGET
;
A
#
# COMPACT_ATOMS: atom_id res chain seq x y z
N MET A 1 -41.19 -1.41 20.31
CA MET A 1 -40.60 -0.38 19.43
C MET A 1 -39.25 0.12 19.92
N LEU A 2 -39.07 0.41 21.20
CA LEU A 2 -37.80 0.89 21.75
C LEU A 2 -36.68 -0.17 21.66
N LYS A 3 -36.96 -1.45 21.77
CA LYS A 3 -35.94 -2.52 21.67
C LYS A 3 -35.38 -2.68 20.27
N LYS A 4 -36.17 -2.45 19.22
CA LYS A 4 -35.69 -2.50 17.84
C LYS A 4 -34.79 -1.31 17.49
N PHE A 5 -35.06 -0.16 18.09
CA PHE A 5 -34.28 1.07 17.90
C PHE A 5 -32.91 0.96 18.57
N LEU A 6 -32.84 0.35 19.76
CA LEU A 6 -31.58 0.11 20.48
C LEU A 6 -30.66 -0.88 19.75
N ILE A 7 -31.21 -1.93 19.16
CA ILE A 7 -30.46 -2.94 18.42
C ILE A 7 -29.83 -2.31 17.15
N LEU A 8 -30.56 -1.47 16.45
CA LEU A 8 -30.06 -0.75 15.28
C LEU A 8 -28.92 0.19 15.65
N PHE A 9 -28.98 0.86 16.78
CA PHE A 9 -27.95 1.76 17.26
C PHE A 9 -26.65 1.02 17.63
N VAL A 10 -26.76 -0.14 18.26
CA VAL A 10 -25.61 -0.99 18.61
C VAL A 10 -24.95 -1.56 17.37
N VAL A 11 -25.70 -1.95 16.37
CA VAL A 11 -25.16 -2.46 15.10
C VAL A 11 -24.39 -1.39 14.35
N GLN A 12 -24.86 -0.15 14.33
CA GLN A 12 -24.14 0.96 13.72
C GLN A 12 -22.83 1.30 14.46
N PHE A 13 -22.80 1.17 15.76
CA PHE A 13 -21.60 1.39 16.56
C PHE A 13 -20.52 0.32 16.26
N PHE A 14 -20.92 -0.93 16.04
CA PHE A 14 -19.99 -2.01 15.67
C PHE A 14 -19.38 -1.81 14.27
N ILE A 15 -20.14 -1.30 13.32
CA ILE A 15 -19.65 -1.04 11.95
C ILE A 15 -18.59 0.07 11.94
N ILE A 16 -18.73 1.11 12.77
CA ILE A 16 -17.79 2.21 12.86
C ILE A 16 -16.43 1.76 13.45
N ASN A 17 -16.44 0.80 14.39
CA ASN A 17 -15.22 0.28 15.00
C ASN A 17 -14.37 -0.60 14.05
N GLN A 18 -14.94 -1.17 13.01
CA GLN A 18 -14.23 -2.03 12.06
C GLN A 18 -13.45 -1.25 11.00
N SER A 19 -13.67 0.05 10.87
CA SER A 19 -13.05 0.86 9.82
C SER A 19 -11.74 1.54 10.23
N ILE A 20 -11.24 1.35 11.46
CA ILE A 20 -10.15 2.15 12.03
C ILE A 20 -8.78 1.49 11.88
N SER A 21 -8.69 0.18 11.65
CA SER A 21 -7.40 -0.50 11.51
C SER A 21 -7.10 -0.87 10.07
N MET A 22 -6.08 -0.25 9.50
CA MET A 22 -5.54 -0.64 8.21
C MET A 22 -4.67 -1.88 8.41
N GLU A 23 -5.10 -3.03 7.89
CA GLU A 23 -4.30 -4.24 7.92
C GLU A 23 -3.17 -4.16 6.90
N LYS A 24 -1.97 -4.57 7.32
CA LYS A 24 -0.84 -4.72 6.42
C LYS A 24 -0.96 -6.05 5.71
N GLU A 25 -1.10 -5.99 4.39
CA GLU A 25 -1.19 -7.17 3.55
C GLU A 25 -0.14 -7.11 2.45
N THR A 26 0.38 -8.26 2.06
CA THR A 26 1.17 -8.36 0.84
C THR A 26 0.23 -8.29 -0.35
N THR A 27 0.24 -7.18 -1.03
CA THR A 27 -0.57 -6.96 -2.24
C THR A 27 0.23 -7.17 -3.52
N PHE A 28 1.56 -7.27 -3.42
CA PHE A 28 2.41 -7.49 -4.57
C PHE A 28 2.07 -8.81 -5.27
N ASN A 29 1.93 -8.73 -6.59
CA ASN A 29 1.72 -9.87 -7.46
C ASN A 29 2.53 -9.62 -8.73
N LYS A 30 3.45 -10.53 -9.03
CA LYS A 30 4.38 -10.38 -10.16
C LYS A 30 3.66 -10.19 -11.50
N LYS A 31 2.59 -10.92 -11.71
CA LYS A 31 1.79 -10.84 -12.94
C LYS A 31 1.12 -9.48 -13.10
N LEU A 32 0.52 -8.95 -12.03
CA LEU A 32 -0.11 -7.64 -12.04
C LEU A 32 0.93 -6.53 -12.15
N PHE A 33 2.07 -6.68 -11.50
CA PHE A 33 3.21 -5.76 -11.60
C PHE A 33 3.71 -5.66 -13.03
N ASP A 34 3.95 -6.78 -13.68
CA ASP A 34 4.41 -6.83 -15.07
C ASP A 34 3.37 -6.23 -16.02
N LYS A 35 2.09 -6.51 -15.80
CA LYS A 35 0.99 -5.96 -16.58
C LYS A 35 0.93 -4.44 -16.47
N ALA A 36 0.99 -3.90 -15.25
CA ALA A 36 0.98 -2.45 -15.03
C ALA A 36 2.16 -1.77 -15.73
N GLN A 37 3.33 -2.39 -15.69
CA GLN A 37 4.52 -1.90 -16.39
C GLN A 37 4.34 -1.90 -17.89
N SER A 38 3.75 -2.96 -18.46
CA SER A 38 3.49 -3.05 -19.89
C SER A 38 2.48 -2.00 -20.37
N GLU A 39 1.61 -1.56 -19.49
CA GLU A 39 0.61 -0.51 -19.76
C GLU A 39 1.16 0.91 -19.56
N GLY A 40 2.44 1.05 -19.22
CA GLY A 40 3.09 2.35 -19.02
C GLY A 40 2.71 3.06 -17.72
N LYS A 41 2.15 2.35 -16.75
CA LYS A 41 1.76 2.92 -15.47
C LYS A 41 2.98 3.18 -14.58
N ILE A 42 2.84 4.16 -13.69
CA ILE A 42 3.76 4.32 -12.56
C ILE A 42 3.42 3.26 -11.53
N VAL A 43 4.40 2.45 -11.15
CA VAL A 43 4.20 1.40 -10.15
C VAL A 43 5.04 1.70 -8.92
N VAL A 44 4.38 1.82 -7.78
CA VAL A 44 5.00 2.07 -6.48
C VAL A 44 4.99 0.79 -5.68
N VAL A 45 6.11 0.41 -5.12
CA VAL A 45 6.24 -0.78 -4.27
C VAL A 45 6.86 -0.38 -2.95
N SER A 46 6.27 -0.81 -1.85
CA SER A 46 6.82 -0.57 -0.52
C SER A 46 6.94 -1.86 0.27
N SER A 47 7.97 -1.92 1.13
CA SER A 47 8.16 -3.03 2.05
C SER A 47 7.70 -2.66 3.45
N TRP A 48 7.18 -3.63 4.19
CA TRP A 48 6.75 -3.46 5.56
C TRP A 48 7.18 -4.66 6.41
N ILE A 49 7.08 -4.50 7.71
CA ILE A 49 7.25 -5.57 8.68
C ILE A 49 6.16 -5.46 9.74
N LYS A 50 5.81 -6.56 10.38
CA LYS A 50 4.82 -6.59 11.45
C LYS A 50 5.22 -5.63 12.59
N TYR A 51 4.24 -4.93 13.16
CA TYR A 51 4.43 -3.93 14.24
C TYR A 51 5.26 -2.69 13.88
N CYS A 52 5.37 -2.38 12.61
CA CYS A 52 6.08 -1.19 12.13
C CYS A 52 5.10 -0.02 11.93
N SER A 53 5.11 0.96 12.82
CA SER A 53 4.23 2.13 12.72
C SER A 53 4.59 3.05 11.55
N SER A 54 5.88 3.23 11.27
CA SER A 54 6.34 4.03 10.12
C SER A 54 5.93 3.39 8.79
N CYS A 55 5.92 2.05 8.72
CA CYS A 55 5.42 1.33 7.56
C CYS A 55 3.93 1.62 7.32
N ALA A 56 3.12 1.60 8.38
CA ALA A 56 1.69 1.91 8.29
C ALA A 56 1.45 3.34 7.82
N SER A 57 2.20 4.30 8.34
CA SER A 57 2.13 5.70 7.91
C SER A 57 2.49 5.85 6.43
N GLN A 58 3.58 5.22 5.99
CA GLN A 58 3.99 5.23 4.59
C GLN A 58 2.91 4.61 3.69
N MET A 59 2.34 3.48 4.08
CA MET A 59 1.29 2.80 3.30
C MET A 59 0.05 3.68 3.16
N ASN A 60 -0.34 4.41 4.20
CA ASN A 60 -1.45 5.35 4.14
C ASN A 60 -1.19 6.46 3.13
N VAL A 61 -0.01 7.04 3.13
CA VAL A 61 0.39 8.08 2.16
C VAL A 61 0.36 7.53 0.74
N LEU A 62 0.87 6.33 0.52
CA LEU A 62 0.94 5.72 -0.80
C LEU A 62 -0.44 5.32 -1.34
N ASN A 63 -1.32 4.81 -0.49
CA ASN A 63 -2.70 4.53 -0.88
C ASN A 63 -3.45 5.81 -1.25
N LYS A 64 -3.22 6.89 -0.52
CA LYS A 64 -3.78 8.20 -0.84
C LYS A 64 -3.25 8.71 -2.19
N ALA A 65 -1.96 8.58 -2.44
CA ALA A 65 -1.35 8.95 -3.71
C ALA A 65 -1.96 8.19 -4.88
N LYS A 66 -2.18 6.89 -4.72
CA LYS A 66 -2.85 6.05 -5.73
C LYS A 66 -4.26 6.56 -6.02
N ASN A 67 -5.03 6.83 -4.99
CA ASN A 67 -6.43 7.26 -5.14
C ASN A 67 -6.54 8.66 -5.77
N GLU A 68 -5.62 9.56 -5.46
CA GLU A 68 -5.59 10.93 -5.97
C GLU A 68 -4.87 11.07 -7.31
N GLY A 69 -4.12 10.05 -7.74
CA GLY A 69 -3.28 10.14 -8.93
C GLY A 69 -2.13 11.12 -8.78
N LYS A 70 -1.66 11.36 -7.54
CA LYS A 70 -0.56 12.28 -7.25
C LYS A 70 0.51 11.59 -6.42
N LEU A 71 1.76 11.79 -6.80
CA LEU A 71 2.93 11.34 -6.05
C LEU A 71 3.95 12.47 -6.02
N PHE A 72 4.38 12.90 -4.82
CA PHE A 72 5.28 14.05 -4.62
C PHE A 72 4.75 15.32 -5.31
N ASP A 73 3.45 15.60 -5.18
CA ASP A 73 2.75 16.74 -5.80
C ASP A 73 2.73 16.74 -7.34
N ILE A 74 3.19 15.66 -7.96
CA ILE A 74 3.14 15.48 -9.40
C ILE A 74 1.95 14.59 -9.75
N LYS A 75 1.11 15.04 -10.69
CA LYS A 75 0.00 14.25 -11.18
C LYS A 75 0.46 13.19 -12.17
N PHE A 76 -0.04 11.96 -11.98
CA PHE A 76 0.14 10.87 -12.93
C PHE A 76 -1.22 10.32 -13.31
N ASP A 77 -1.39 9.94 -14.56
CA ASP A 77 -2.67 9.44 -15.06
C ASP A 77 -3.04 8.09 -14.44
N ASN A 78 -2.05 7.24 -14.15
CA ASN A 78 -2.27 5.93 -13.57
C ASN A 78 -1.13 5.57 -12.63
N ILE A 79 -1.44 5.42 -11.35
CA ILE A 79 -0.51 4.94 -10.33
C ILE A 79 -1.05 3.61 -9.79
N GLU A 80 -0.21 2.58 -9.80
CA GLU A 80 -0.48 1.32 -9.10
C GLU A 80 0.43 1.22 -7.88
N TYR A 81 -0.12 0.73 -6.78
CA TYR A 81 0.62 0.58 -5.53
C TYR A 81 0.53 -0.85 -5.03
N TYR A 82 1.68 -1.45 -4.74
CA TYR A 82 1.79 -2.77 -4.13
C TYR A 82 2.69 -2.71 -2.91
N SER A 83 2.41 -3.57 -1.95
CA SER A 83 3.23 -3.71 -0.75
C SER A 83 3.55 -5.17 -0.47
N PHE A 84 4.61 -5.42 0.28
CA PHE A 84 5.00 -6.76 0.65
C PHE A 84 5.70 -6.78 2.01
N ASP A 85 5.61 -7.93 2.68
CA ASP A 85 6.34 -8.21 3.90
C ASP A 85 7.82 -8.43 3.57
N VAL A 86 8.71 -7.66 4.19
CA VAL A 86 10.15 -7.77 3.94
C VAL A 86 10.71 -9.14 4.33
N THR A 87 10.02 -9.88 5.20
CA THR A 87 10.43 -11.25 5.56
C THR A 87 10.10 -12.27 4.47
N ASN A 88 9.31 -11.89 3.47
CA ASN A 88 9.09 -12.72 2.29
C ASN A 88 10.35 -12.68 1.41
N LYS A 89 11.16 -13.73 1.50
CA LYS A 89 12.48 -13.80 0.85
C LYS A 89 12.39 -13.76 -0.67
N GLU A 90 11.38 -14.37 -1.26
CA GLU A 90 11.20 -14.38 -2.72
C GLU A 90 11.03 -12.96 -3.27
N ILE A 91 10.13 -12.18 -2.66
CA ILE A 91 9.87 -10.81 -3.12
C ILE A 91 11.02 -9.87 -2.76
N SER A 92 11.55 -9.99 -1.55
CA SER A 92 12.70 -9.18 -1.13
C SER A 92 13.92 -9.39 -2.02
N ASN A 93 14.19 -10.61 -2.42
CA ASN A 93 15.30 -10.93 -3.33
C ASN A 93 15.02 -10.41 -4.74
N LEU A 94 13.76 -10.50 -5.21
CA LEU A 94 13.37 -9.99 -6.52
C LEU A 94 13.70 -8.50 -6.66
N PHE A 95 13.46 -7.71 -5.62
CA PHE A 95 13.70 -6.27 -5.60
C PHE A 95 15.02 -5.87 -4.95
N ASN A 96 15.80 -6.82 -4.46
CA ASN A 96 17.01 -6.55 -3.67
C ASN A 96 16.72 -5.58 -2.50
N VAL A 97 15.66 -5.88 -1.76
CA VAL A 97 15.21 -5.11 -0.59
C VAL A 97 15.64 -5.84 0.68
N LYS A 98 16.28 -5.13 1.61
CA LYS A 98 16.79 -5.69 2.87
C LYS A 98 16.07 -5.16 4.09
N PHE A 99 15.39 -4.03 3.99
CA PHE A 99 14.80 -3.34 5.12
C PHE A 99 13.34 -2.98 4.86
N GLN A 100 12.57 -2.89 5.94
CA GLN A 100 11.21 -2.35 5.91
C GLN A 100 11.22 -0.84 5.57
N THR A 101 10.07 -0.31 5.20
CA THR A 101 9.90 1.08 4.75
C THR A 101 10.78 1.47 3.54
N THR A 102 11.19 0.49 2.76
CA THR A 102 11.82 0.74 1.47
C THR A 102 10.75 1.10 0.44
N LEU A 103 10.95 2.18 -0.26
CA LEU A 103 10.05 2.66 -1.30
C LEU A 103 10.74 2.57 -2.66
N LEU A 104 10.08 1.90 -3.59
CA LEU A 104 10.55 1.74 -4.97
C LEU A 104 9.51 2.31 -5.93
N ILE A 105 9.97 2.97 -6.98
CA ILE A 105 9.10 3.44 -8.06
C ILE A 105 9.64 2.93 -9.39
N PHE A 106 8.74 2.35 -10.19
CA PHE A 106 9.05 1.78 -11.50
C PHE A 106 8.24 2.45 -12.59
N LYS A 107 8.86 2.60 -13.75
CA LYS A 107 8.20 2.99 -14.99
C LYS A 107 8.86 2.27 -16.16
N ASN A 108 8.06 1.71 -17.06
CA ASN A 108 8.53 1.00 -18.26
C ASN A 108 9.59 -0.06 -17.95
N ASN A 109 9.35 -0.88 -16.93
CA ASN A 109 10.24 -1.95 -16.46
C ASN A 109 11.56 -1.45 -15.89
N LYS A 110 11.66 -0.17 -15.53
CA LYS A 110 12.86 0.44 -14.97
C LYS A 110 12.58 1.01 -13.59
N GLU A 111 13.42 0.68 -12.61
CA GLU A 111 13.40 1.32 -11.30
C GLU A 111 13.93 2.75 -11.46
N ILE A 112 13.08 3.74 -11.15
CA ILE A 112 13.43 5.15 -11.30
C ILE A 112 13.66 5.85 -9.97
N TYR A 113 13.31 5.21 -8.85
CA TYR A 113 13.48 5.78 -7.51
C TYR A 113 13.57 4.68 -6.47
N ARG A 114 14.42 4.90 -5.48
CA ARG A 114 14.56 4.01 -4.31
C ARG A 114 14.90 4.84 -3.08
N SER A 115 14.17 4.65 -1.99
CA SER A 115 14.50 5.25 -0.71
C SER A 115 14.34 4.26 0.43
N LEU A 116 15.04 4.50 1.52
CA LEU A 116 15.00 3.69 2.73
C LEU A 116 14.47 4.53 3.89
N GLY A 117 13.43 4.02 4.57
CA GLY A 117 12.93 4.63 5.80
C GLY A 117 12.15 5.93 5.65
N GLU A 118 11.75 6.32 4.45
CA GLU A 118 10.91 7.50 4.23
C GLU A 118 9.43 7.20 4.48
N THR A 119 8.74 8.15 5.06
CA THR A 119 7.31 8.06 5.38
C THR A 119 6.50 9.15 4.69
#